data_1d5364134e98d959aba2771c42ace68d
#
_entry.id   1d5364134e98d959aba2771c42ace68d
#
_cell.length_a   1.000
_cell.length_b   1.000
_cell.length_c   1.000
_cell.angle_alpha   90.00
_cell.angle_beta   90.00
_cell.angle_gamma   90.00
#
_symmetry.space_group_name_H-M   'P 1'
#
loop_
_entity.id
_entity.type
_entity.pdbx_description
1 polymer ?
#
loop_
_entity_poly.entity_id
_entity_poly.type
_entity_poly.pdbx_seq_one_letter_code
_entity_poly.pdbx_strand_id
1 'polypeptide(L)'
;MLPTRDQQLAIQARLNMLLGAETYDALFLGFECGVIFEDVVHVYVPTTDAAAAIDATYQRQVAQAIESIVKLPINDVQILPRKYSDV
;
A
#
# COMPACT_ATOMS: atom_id res chain seq x y z
N MET A 1 -11.98 -0.18 8.97
CA MET A 1 -11.89 1.24 8.59
C MET A 1 -11.35 1.33 7.18
N LEU A 2 -11.91 2.23 6.38
CA LEU A 2 -11.44 2.46 5.02
C LEU A 2 -10.86 3.87 4.96
N PRO A 3 -9.60 4.05 4.52
CA PRO A 3 -9.01 5.39 4.47
C PRO A 3 -9.81 6.32 3.58
N THR A 4 -9.87 7.59 3.98
CA THR A 4 -10.51 8.61 3.17
C THR A 4 -9.66 8.89 1.93
N ARG A 5 -10.23 9.66 0.98
CA ARG A 5 -9.49 10.05 -0.21
C ARG A 5 -8.22 10.83 0.17
N ASP A 6 -8.34 11.75 1.11
CA ASP A 6 -7.18 12.53 1.55
C ASP A 6 -6.12 11.63 2.17
N GLN A 7 -6.54 10.65 2.95
CA GLN A 7 -5.61 9.69 3.53
C GLN A 7 -4.95 8.83 2.46
N GLN A 8 -5.70 8.40 1.43
CA GLN A 8 -5.12 7.67 0.31
C GLN A 8 -4.00 8.47 -0.34
N LEU A 9 -4.26 9.73 -0.63
CA LEU A 9 -3.26 10.58 -1.27
C LEU A 9 -2.05 10.79 -0.38
N ALA A 10 -2.27 10.94 0.92
CA ALA A 10 -1.19 11.13 1.88
C ALA A 10 -0.33 9.87 1.99
N ILE A 11 -0.95 8.70 1.98
CA ILE A 11 -0.22 7.44 2.04
C ILE A 11 0.65 7.28 0.79
N GLN A 12 0.08 7.57 -0.37
CA GLN A 12 0.83 7.49 -1.64
C GLN A 12 2.02 8.43 -1.63
N ALA A 13 1.81 9.66 -1.16
CA ALA A 13 2.89 10.64 -1.09
C ALA A 13 3.98 10.19 -0.12
N ARG A 14 3.59 9.62 1.00
CA ARG A 14 4.54 9.14 1.99
C ARG A 14 5.37 7.98 1.43
N LEU A 15 4.73 7.05 0.73
CA LEU A 15 5.44 5.94 0.11
C LEU A 15 6.42 6.43 -0.94
N ASN A 16 6.00 7.40 -1.75
CA ASN A 16 6.89 7.98 -2.75
C ASN A 16 8.13 8.58 -2.08
N MET A 17 7.92 9.29 -0.96
CA MET A 17 9.02 9.91 -0.24
C MET A 17 9.95 8.87 0.39
N LEU A 18 9.39 7.81 0.97
CA LEU A 18 10.19 6.80 1.65
C LEU A 18 11.00 5.95 0.67
N LEU A 19 10.43 5.64 -0.49
CA LEU A 19 11.02 4.70 -1.43
C LEU A 19 11.74 5.36 -2.59
N GLY A 20 11.43 6.62 -2.86
CA GLY A 20 11.94 7.32 -4.03
C GLY A 20 11.04 7.12 -5.24
N ALA A 21 11.07 8.10 -6.13
CA ALA A 21 10.15 8.12 -7.27
C ALA A 21 10.34 6.92 -8.20
N GLU A 22 11.58 6.50 -8.38
CA GLU A 22 11.87 5.40 -9.30
C GLU A 22 11.23 4.10 -8.82
N THR A 23 11.44 3.76 -7.55
CA THR A 23 10.86 2.55 -6.98
C THR A 23 9.35 2.64 -6.92
N TYR A 24 8.84 3.81 -6.52
CA TYR A 24 7.40 4.00 -6.44
C TYR A 24 6.74 3.81 -7.81
N ASP A 25 7.30 4.44 -8.84
CA ASP A 25 6.73 4.34 -10.17
C ASP A 25 6.79 2.92 -10.72
N ALA A 26 7.86 2.19 -10.40
CA ALA A 26 8.02 0.83 -10.89
C ALA A 26 7.04 -0.14 -10.27
N LEU A 27 6.75 0.00 -8.97
CA LEU A 27 6.01 -1.03 -8.23
C LEU A 27 4.69 -0.55 -7.65
N PHE A 28 4.56 0.73 -7.34
CA PHE A 28 3.44 1.25 -6.57
C PHE A 28 2.49 2.15 -7.34
N LEU A 29 2.79 2.45 -8.58
CA LEU A 29 1.92 3.34 -9.35
C LEU A 29 0.54 2.72 -9.43
N GLY A 30 -0.47 3.44 -8.95
CA GLY A 30 -1.82 2.90 -8.85
C GLY A 30 -2.10 2.20 -7.52
N PHE A 31 -1.17 2.29 -6.57
CA PHE A 31 -1.35 1.74 -5.23
C PHE A 31 -2.61 2.29 -4.58
N GLU A 32 -3.33 1.40 -3.91
CA GLU A 32 -4.53 1.79 -3.19
C GLU A 32 -4.57 1.07 -1.84
N CYS A 33 -4.80 1.83 -0.77
CA CYS A 33 -4.95 1.25 0.56
C CYS A 33 -6.42 0.89 0.75
N GLY A 34 -6.68 -0.38 1.01
CA GLY A 34 -8.03 -0.87 1.23
C GLY A 34 -8.40 -0.88 2.69
N VAL A 35 -9.24 -1.83 3.04
CA VAL A 35 -9.81 -1.93 4.40
C VAL A 35 -8.72 -2.23 5.41
N ILE A 36 -8.79 -1.55 6.56
CA ILE A 36 -7.99 -1.85 7.73
C ILE A 36 -8.91 -2.48 8.77
N PHE A 37 -8.60 -3.70 9.17
CA PHE A 37 -9.37 -4.39 10.18
C PHE A 37 -8.41 -4.81 11.29
N GLU A 38 -8.64 -4.28 12.48
CA GLU A 38 -7.73 -4.46 13.62
C GLU A 38 -6.35 -3.94 13.22
N ASP A 39 -5.33 -4.80 13.19
CA ASP A 39 -3.98 -4.39 12.82
C ASP A 39 -3.54 -4.93 11.46
N VAL A 40 -4.50 -5.37 10.65
CA VAL A 40 -4.25 -5.92 9.31
C VAL A 40 -4.81 -4.98 8.27
N VAL A 41 -4.00 -4.67 7.26
CA VAL A 41 -4.44 -3.81 6.16
C VAL A 41 -4.29 -4.54 4.84
N HIS A 42 -5.28 -4.35 3.96
CA HIS A 42 -5.23 -4.86 2.60
C HIS A 42 -4.85 -3.72 1.67
N VAL A 43 -3.86 -3.97 0.83
CA VAL A 43 -3.44 -2.96 -0.16
C VAL A 43 -3.45 -3.60 -1.55
N TYR A 44 -3.65 -2.76 -2.55
CA TYR A 44 -3.78 -3.22 -3.93
C TYR A 44 -2.75 -2.52 -4.80
N VAL A 45 -2.10 -3.31 -5.66
CA VAL A 45 -1.06 -2.81 -6.56
C VAL A 45 -1.37 -3.31 -7.97
N PRO A 46 -0.70 -2.74 -8.99
CA PRO A 46 -1.11 -3.00 -10.38
C PRO A 46 -0.96 -4.44 -10.84
N THR A 47 0.09 -5.13 -10.42
CA THR A 47 0.40 -6.45 -11.00
C THR A 47 0.78 -7.45 -9.92
N THR A 48 0.70 -8.73 -10.29
CA THR A 48 1.14 -9.82 -9.43
C THR A 48 2.63 -9.72 -9.14
N ASP A 49 3.43 -9.35 -10.14
CA ASP A 49 4.87 -9.21 -9.96
C ASP A 49 5.19 -8.11 -8.96
N ALA A 50 4.49 -6.97 -9.06
CA ALA A 50 4.66 -5.87 -8.11
C ALA A 50 4.27 -6.33 -6.71
N ALA A 51 3.16 -7.04 -6.57
CA ALA A 51 2.72 -7.54 -5.27
C ALA A 51 3.78 -8.42 -4.64
N ALA A 52 4.37 -9.33 -5.40
CA ALA A 52 5.39 -10.23 -4.88
C ALA A 52 6.65 -9.47 -4.46
N ALA A 53 7.08 -8.51 -5.27
CA ALA A 53 8.27 -7.72 -4.96
C ALA A 53 8.08 -6.87 -3.70
N ILE A 54 6.91 -6.27 -3.56
CA ILE A 54 6.61 -5.44 -2.39
C ILE A 54 6.53 -6.31 -1.15
N ASP A 55 5.87 -7.45 -1.24
CA ASP A 55 5.74 -8.35 -0.11
C ASP A 55 7.11 -8.84 0.38
N ALA A 56 8.03 -9.12 -0.55
CA ALA A 56 9.35 -9.61 -0.20
C ALA A 56 10.25 -8.54 0.40
N THR A 57 10.10 -7.27 -0.01
CA THR A 57 11.11 -6.26 0.27
C THR A 57 10.57 -5.04 1.02
N TYR A 58 9.34 -4.61 0.75
CA TYR A 58 8.88 -3.29 1.17
C TYR A 58 7.70 -3.32 2.15
N GLN A 59 7.35 -4.47 2.69
CA GLN A 59 6.18 -4.59 3.54
C GLN A 59 6.25 -3.67 4.75
N ARG A 60 7.43 -3.56 5.35
CA ARG A 60 7.62 -2.71 6.52
C ARG A 60 7.40 -1.24 6.17
N GLN A 61 7.91 -0.79 5.04
CA GLN A 61 7.75 0.59 4.62
C GLN A 61 6.28 0.91 4.33
N VAL A 62 5.57 -0.03 3.74
CA VAL A 62 4.13 0.13 3.50
C VAL A 62 3.40 0.29 4.83
N ALA A 63 3.68 -0.58 5.79
CA ALA A 63 3.07 -0.50 7.11
C ALA A 63 3.36 0.85 7.77
N GLN A 64 4.61 1.31 7.72
CA GLN A 64 5.00 2.58 8.32
C GLN A 64 4.27 3.75 7.67
N ALA A 65 4.17 3.75 6.35
CA ALA A 65 3.48 4.82 5.64
C ALA A 65 2.02 4.90 6.07
N ILE A 66 1.35 3.76 6.14
CA ILE A 66 -0.07 3.72 6.49
C ILE A 66 -0.25 4.16 7.95
N GLU A 67 0.56 3.61 8.86
CA GLU A 67 0.47 3.98 10.28
C GLU A 67 0.63 5.48 10.49
N SER A 68 1.55 6.09 9.75
CA SER A 68 1.84 7.51 9.95
C SER A 68 0.67 8.39 9.54
N ILE A 69 -0.19 7.91 8.65
CA ILE A 69 -1.31 8.68 8.14
C ILE A 69 -2.59 8.36 8.91
N VAL A 70 -2.91 7.07 9.09
CA VAL A 70 -4.17 6.69 9.73
C VAL A 70 -4.07 6.65 11.26
N LYS A 71 -2.85 6.67 11.79
CA LYS A 71 -2.60 6.68 13.24
C LYS A 71 -3.13 5.43 13.94
N LEU A 72 -3.07 4.29 13.25
CA LEU A 72 -3.43 3.00 13.81
C LEU A 72 -2.25 2.05 13.64
N PRO A 73 -1.99 1.18 14.64
CA PRO A 73 -0.90 0.22 14.51
C PRO A 73 -1.21 -0.80 13.41
N ILE A 74 -0.23 -1.05 12.56
CA ILE A 74 -0.36 -2.02 11.48
C ILE A 74 0.73 -3.06 11.68
N ASN A 75 0.31 -4.30 11.94
CA ASN A 75 1.25 -5.40 12.15
C ASN A 75 1.36 -6.32 10.95
N ASP A 76 0.36 -6.30 10.07
CA ASP A 76 0.38 -7.16 8.88
C ASP A 76 -0.19 -6.42 7.70
N VAL A 77 0.47 -6.58 6.55
CA VAL A 77 0.04 -5.97 5.30
C VAL A 77 -0.19 -7.09 4.30
N GLN A 78 -1.43 -7.18 3.83
CA GLN A 78 -1.80 -8.14 2.79
C GLN A 78 -1.74 -7.43 1.45
N ILE A 79 -0.75 -7.80 0.64
CA ILE A 79 -0.49 -7.12 -0.63
C ILE A 79 -1.07 -7.95 -1.76
N LEU A 80 -2.02 -7.36 -2.47
CA LEU A 80 -2.79 -8.09 -3.47
C LEU A 80 -2.69 -7.38 -4.82
N PRO A 81 -2.61 -8.14 -5.91
CA PRO A 81 -2.68 -7.53 -7.23
C PRO A 81 -4.10 -7.01 -7.45
N ARG A 82 -4.21 -5.92 -8.19
CA ARG A 82 -5.52 -5.37 -8.52
C ARG A 82 -6.29 -6.36 -9.37
N LYS A 83 -7.54 -6.63 -8.98
CA LYS A 83 -8.38 -7.61 -9.64
C LYS A 83 -9.03 -7.00 -10.85
N TYR A 84 -8.95 -7.69 -11.95
CA TYR A 84 -9.52 -7.18 -13.17
C TYR A 84 -10.51 -8.07 -13.82
N SER A 85 -10.89 -8.96 -13.54
CA SER A 85 -11.66 -9.72 -14.06
C SER A 85 -12.69 -9.81 -14.51
N ASP A 86 -12.30 -9.38 -14.44
CA ASP A 86 -12.87 -9.35 -14.65
C ASP A 86 -13.18 -9.24 -15.47
N VAL A 87 -12.93 -9.26 -15.73
CA VAL A 87 -13.20 -9.06 -16.50
C VAL A 87 -13.59 -9.32 -16.98
#